data_2c3fed5df3db36e86a47a4fce2f5db76
#
_entry.id   2c3fed5df3db36e86a47a4fce2f5db76
#
_cell.length_a   1.000
_cell.length_b   1.000
_cell.length_c   1.000
_cell.angle_alpha   90.00
_cell.angle_beta   90.00
_cell.angle_gamma   90.00
#
_symmetry.space_group_name_H-M   'P 1'
#
loop_
_entity.id
_entity.type
_entity.pdbx_description
1 polymer ?
#
loop_
_entity_poly.entity_id
_entity_poly.type
_entity_poly.pdbx_seq_one_letter_code
_entity_poly.pdbx_strand_id
1 'polypeptide(L)'
;MIKSIKAILAQDKEKFKVPRKVQDLIPIKNIWPDGIFKVGNKFSKSFRFSDINYLVASREDKESMFLTYSELLNSLDSGATTKITINNHRLDRSDFEESILMSMKQDGLDEYRKEYNDMLLDKATGANGITQEKYITI
;
A
#
# COMPACT_ATOMS: atom_id res chain seq x y z
N MET A 1 -2.46 -47.17 11.70
CA MET A 1 -3.54 -46.31 12.21
C MET A 1 -3.16 -45.57 13.52
N ILE A 2 -2.69 -46.26 14.57
CA ILE A 2 -2.34 -45.62 15.89
C ILE A 2 -1.18 -44.61 15.82
N LYS A 3 -0.19 -44.79 14.93
CA LYS A 3 0.93 -43.86 14.73
C LYS A 3 0.51 -42.50 14.13
N SER A 4 -0.49 -42.51 13.26
CA SER A 4 -1.03 -41.26 12.65
C SER A 4 -1.78 -40.40 13.67
N ILE A 5 -2.55 -41.02 14.58
CA ILE A 5 -3.29 -40.30 15.62
C ILE A 5 -2.33 -39.66 16.65
N LYS A 6 -1.23 -40.37 16.98
CA LYS A 6 -0.21 -39.76 17.87
C LYS A 6 0.53 -38.60 17.22
N ALA A 7 0.74 -38.59 15.92
CA ALA A 7 1.34 -37.49 15.18
C ALA A 7 0.41 -36.26 15.14
N ILE A 8 -0.90 -36.47 14.94
CA ILE A 8 -1.90 -35.38 14.96
C ILE A 8 -2.02 -34.79 16.37
N LEU A 9 -2.07 -35.60 17.42
CA LEU A 9 -2.11 -35.14 18.82
C LEU A 9 -0.80 -34.49 19.28
N ALA A 10 0.32 -34.76 18.62
CA ALA A 10 1.58 -34.09 18.89
C ALA A 10 1.69 -32.70 18.23
N GLN A 11 0.98 -32.48 17.10
CA GLN A 11 0.88 -31.16 16.46
C GLN A 11 0.07 -30.15 17.27
N ASP A 12 -0.91 -30.59 18.04
CA ASP A 12 -1.73 -29.73 18.91
C ASP A 12 -1.04 -29.32 20.23
N LYS A 13 0.19 -29.76 20.44
CA LYS A 13 1.00 -29.38 21.60
C LYS A 13 2.08 -28.35 21.28
N GLU A 14 1.83 -27.42 20.39
CA GLU A 14 2.56 -26.16 20.44
C GLU A 14 2.20 -25.48 21.77
N LYS A 15 3.08 -25.68 22.75
CA LYS A 15 2.95 -25.01 24.04
C LYS A 15 2.86 -23.53 23.78
N PHE A 16 1.68 -22.95 23.96
CA PHE A 16 1.49 -21.52 23.91
C PHE A 16 2.52 -20.86 24.83
N LYS A 17 3.55 -20.27 24.24
CA LYS A 17 4.62 -19.60 24.98
C LYS A 17 4.12 -18.20 25.24
N VAL A 18 3.75 -17.91 26.49
CA VAL A 18 3.36 -16.56 26.88
C VAL A 18 4.54 -15.62 26.60
N PRO A 19 4.35 -14.62 25.72
CA PRO A 19 5.42 -13.68 25.39
C PRO A 19 5.75 -12.85 26.64
N ARG A 20 7.02 -12.72 26.93
CA ARG A 20 7.51 -11.96 28.12
C ARG A 20 7.83 -10.50 27.80
N LYS A 21 8.04 -10.19 26.52
CA LYS A 21 8.42 -8.86 26.03
C LYS A 21 7.60 -8.53 24.78
N VAL A 22 7.42 -7.24 24.51
CA VAL A 22 6.75 -6.76 23.29
C VAL A 22 7.42 -7.30 22.03
N GLN A 23 8.75 -7.41 22.02
CA GLN A 23 9.53 -7.97 20.92
C GLN A 23 9.18 -9.44 20.60
N ASP A 24 8.73 -10.21 21.59
CA ASP A 24 8.31 -11.60 21.39
C ASP A 24 6.99 -11.70 20.62
N LEU A 25 6.18 -10.63 20.63
CA LEU A 25 4.92 -10.51 19.90
C LEU A 25 5.11 -10.03 18.47
N ILE A 26 6.18 -9.30 18.20
CA ILE A 26 6.45 -8.76 16.88
C ILE A 26 7.09 -9.86 16.03
N PRO A 27 6.42 -10.33 14.95
CA PRO A 27 6.94 -11.44 14.13
C PRO A 27 8.15 -11.04 13.28
N ILE A 28 8.43 -9.74 13.13
CA ILE A 28 9.53 -9.22 12.33
C ILE A 28 10.83 -9.37 13.13
N LYS A 29 11.78 -10.14 12.59
CA LYS A 29 13.08 -10.39 13.23
C LYS A 29 14.16 -9.42 12.77
N ASN A 30 14.20 -9.11 11.50
CA ASN A 30 15.21 -8.25 10.88
C ASN A 30 14.57 -7.36 9.82
N ILE A 31 15.09 -6.13 9.70
CA ILE A 31 14.78 -5.18 8.62
C ILE A 31 16.13 -4.71 8.07
N TRP A 32 16.30 -4.82 6.75
CA TRP A 32 17.51 -4.36 6.06
C TRP A 32 17.30 -2.99 5.43
N PRO A 33 18.37 -2.23 5.16
CA PRO A 33 18.29 -0.90 4.56
C PRO A 33 17.62 -0.85 3.18
N ASP A 34 17.64 -1.95 2.44
CA ASP A 34 16.99 -2.12 1.12
C ASP A 34 15.48 -2.40 1.21
N GLY A 35 14.90 -2.38 2.41
CA GLY A 35 13.48 -2.57 2.65
C GLY A 35 13.02 -4.04 2.66
N ILE A 36 13.96 -4.99 2.70
CA ILE A 36 13.64 -6.40 2.95
C ILE A 36 13.44 -6.59 4.45
N PHE A 37 12.43 -7.36 4.83
CA PHE A 37 12.21 -7.75 6.21
C PHE A 37 11.99 -9.26 6.33
N LYS A 38 12.44 -9.79 7.48
CA LYS A 38 12.35 -11.21 7.81
C LYS A 38 11.28 -11.46 8.86
N VAL A 39 10.30 -12.29 8.49
CA VAL A 39 9.21 -12.73 9.36
C VAL A 39 9.32 -14.25 9.53
N GLY A 40 9.75 -14.70 10.72
CA GLY A 40 10.04 -16.12 10.91
C GLY A 40 11.18 -16.60 10.01
N ASN A 41 10.90 -17.51 9.10
CA ASN A 41 11.81 -18.02 8.07
C ASN A 41 11.53 -17.47 6.66
N LYS A 42 10.58 -16.55 6.54
CA LYS A 42 10.20 -15.95 5.27
C LYS A 42 10.83 -14.55 5.14
N PHE A 43 11.14 -14.18 3.92
CA PHE A 43 11.57 -12.84 3.54
C PHE A 43 10.44 -12.16 2.78
N SER A 44 10.33 -10.85 2.94
CA SER A 44 9.26 -10.08 2.33
C SER A 44 9.76 -8.67 2.00
N LYS A 45 9.24 -8.11 0.92
CA LYS A 45 9.50 -6.73 0.51
C LYS A 45 8.22 -6.09 0.01
N SER A 46 7.99 -4.85 0.39
CA SER A 46 6.82 -4.07 -0.05
C SER A 46 7.25 -2.99 -1.03
N PHE A 47 6.49 -2.84 -2.10
CA PHE A 47 6.66 -1.81 -3.11
C PHE A 47 5.42 -0.94 -3.16
N ARG A 48 5.60 0.37 -3.15
CA ARG A 48 4.53 1.33 -3.40
C ARG A 48 4.33 1.46 -4.91
N PHE A 49 3.09 1.48 -5.37
CA PHE A 49 2.76 1.69 -6.77
C PHE A 49 1.67 2.75 -6.91
N SER A 50 1.65 3.40 -8.08
CA SER A 50 0.67 4.40 -8.46
C SER A 50 -0.38 3.80 -9.40
N ASP A 51 -1.51 4.49 -9.53
CA ASP A 51 -2.53 4.11 -10.49
C ASP A 51 -2.09 4.37 -11.94
N ILE A 52 -2.60 3.53 -12.82
CA ILE A 52 -2.56 3.72 -14.26
C ILE A 52 -3.90 4.34 -14.68
N ASN A 53 -3.86 5.35 -15.55
CA ASN A 53 -5.06 5.98 -16.06
C ASN A 53 -5.76 5.09 -17.12
N TYR A 54 -6.32 3.98 -16.65
CA TYR A 54 -6.95 2.96 -17.49
C TYR A 54 -8.22 3.48 -18.20
N LEU A 55 -8.97 4.39 -17.59
CA LEU A 55 -10.28 4.83 -18.11
C LEU A 55 -10.17 5.56 -19.44
N VAL A 56 -9.16 6.43 -19.58
CA VAL A 56 -8.95 7.24 -20.81
C VAL A 56 -7.95 6.62 -21.79
N ALA A 57 -7.38 5.47 -21.45
CA ALA A 57 -6.43 4.78 -22.32
C ALA A 57 -7.12 4.23 -23.59
N SER A 58 -6.39 4.17 -24.70
CA SER A 58 -6.85 3.52 -25.93
C SER A 58 -7.06 2.02 -25.71
N ARG A 59 -7.73 1.35 -26.63
CA ARG A 59 -7.93 -0.10 -26.55
C ARG A 59 -6.59 -0.85 -26.55
N GLU A 60 -5.67 -0.42 -27.41
CA GLU A 60 -4.33 -1.04 -27.54
C GLU A 60 -3.52 -0.86 -26.25
N ASP A 61 -3.57 0.34 -25.65
CA ASP A 61 -2.90 0.59 -24.38
C ASP A 61 -3.50 -0.26 -23.25
N LYS A 62 -4.82 -0.44 -23.21
CA LYS A 62 -5.49 -1.30 -22.23
C LYS A 62 -5.06 -2.77 -22.36
N GLU A 63 -4.96 -3.27 -23.59
CA GLU A 63 -4.48 -4.62 -23.86
C GLU A 63 -3.00 -4.76 -23.42
N SER A 64 -2.16 -3.79 -23.73
CA SER A 64 -0.76 -3.76 -23.30
C SER A 64 -0.61 -3.73 -21.78
N MET A 65 -1.37 -2.88 -21.09
CA MET A 65 -1.38 -2.82 -19.62
C MET A 65 -1.78 -4.15 -19.00
N PHE A 66 -2.80 -4.82 -19.56
CA PHE A 66 -3.24 -6.13 -19.09
C PHE A 66 -2.17 -7.21 -19.28
N LEU A 67 -1.51 -7.24 -20.43
CA LEU A 67 -0.43 -8.17 -20.71
C LEU A 67 0.74 -7.97 -19.75
N THR A 68 1.17 -6.71 -19.53
CA THR A 68 2.24 -6.39 -18.59
C THR A 68 1.89 -6.82 -17.14
N TYR A 69 0.64 -6.61 -16.73
CA TYR A 69 0.17 -7.08 -15.42
C TYR A 69 0.19 -8.61 -15.32
N SER A 70 -0.22 -9.29 -16.38
CA SER A 70 -0.19 -10.76 -16.43
C SER A 70 1.24 -11.30 -16.39
N GLU A 71 2.18 -10.65 -17.09
CA GLU A 71 3.60 -10.99 -17.05
C GLU A 71 4.19 -10.81 -15.65
N LEU A 72 3.84 -9.70 -14.96
CA LEU A 72 4.25 -9.49 -13.56
C LEU A 72 3.80 -10.66 -12.68
N LEU A 73 2.52 -11.05 -12.75
CA LEU A 73 1.99 -12.15 -11.94
C LEU A 73 2.64 -13.50 -12.30
N ASN A 74 2.88 -13.75 -13.58
CA ASN A 74 3.52 -14.99 -14.03
C ASN A 74 5.03 -15.05 -13.70
N SER A 75 5.68 -13.89 -13.49
CA SER A 75 7.09 -13.85 -13.08
C SER A 75 7.31 -14.23 -11.61
N LEU A 76 6.25 -14.25 -10.81
CA LEU A 76 6.34 -14.63 -9.40
C LEU A 76 6.45 -16.15 -9.27
N ASP A 77 7.36 -16.60 -8.40
CA ASP A 77 7.52 -18.03 -8.11
C ASP A 77 6.26 -18.62 -7.48
N SER A 78 5.97 -19.87 -7.78
CA SER A 78 4.83 -20.62 -7.22
C SER A 78 4.85 -20.73 -5.69
N GLY A 79 6.02 -20.58 -5.07
CA GLY A 79 6.21 -20.50 -3.61
C GLY A 79 6.01 -19.12 -3.01
N ALA A 80 5.88 -18.07 -3.83
CA ALA A 80 5.69 -16.71 -3.36
C ALA A 80 4.23 -16.44 -2.99
N THR A 81 4.03 -15.63 -1.94
CA THR A 81 2.71 -15.13 -1.56
C THR A 81 2.67 -13.63 -1.80
N THR A 82 1.82 -13.21 -2.70
CA THR A 82 1.64 -11.79 -3.03
C THR A 82 0.44 -11.20 -2.30
N LYS A 83 0.63 -10.04 -1.68
CA LYS A 83 -0.43 -9.28 -1.00
C LYS A 83 -0.52 -7.88 -1.59
N ILE A 84 -1.71 -7.50 -2.05
CA ILE A 84 -2.03 -6.11 -2.39
C ILE A 84 -2.69 -5.46 -1.18
N THR A 85 -2.17 -4.31 -0.77
CA THR A 85 -2.71 -3.51 0.32
C THR A 85 -3.11 -2.14 -0.21
N ILE A 86 -4.35 -1.74 0.02
CA ILE A 86 -4.87 -0.40 -0.26
C ILE A 86 -5.14 0.26 1.08
N ASN A 87 -4.40 1.31 1.37
CA ASN A 87 -4.51 2.06 2.61
C ASN A 87 -5.22 3.38 2.32
N ASN A 88 -6.42 3.53 2.85
CA ASN A 88 -7.20 4.74 2.74
C ASN A 88 -6.95 5.60 3.99
N HIS A 89 -6.50 6.82 3.80
CA HIS A 89 -6.35 7.78 4.88
C HIS A 89 -6.92 9.14 4.49
N ARG A 90 -7.28 9.91 5.49
CA ARG A 90 -7.76 11.26 5.24
C ARG A 90 -6.61 12.10 4.68
N LEU A 91 -6.94 12.93 3.70
CA LEU A 91 -6.02 13.92 3.18
C LEU A 91 -5.61 14.85 4.32
N ASP A 92 -4.30 15.02 4.53
CA ASP A 92 -3.83 16.08 5.42
C ASP A 92 -4.10 17.42 4.75
N ARG A 93 -4.93 18.22 5.40
CA ARG A 93 -5.36 19.50 4.86
C ARG A 93 -4.19 20.47 4.74
N SER A 94 -3.26 20.46 5.67
CA SER A 94 -2.07 21.33 5.64
C SER A 94 -1.15 20.98 4.48
N ASP A 95 -0.86 19.70 4.27
CA ASP A 95 -0.03 19.23 3.15
C ASP A 95 -0.69 19.53 1.79
N PHE A 96 -2.02 19.41 1.72
CA PHE A 96 -2.78 19.77 0.52
C PHE A 96 -2.69 21.29 0.24
N GLU A 97 -2.95 22.12 1.24
CA GLU A 97 -2.92 23.58 1.11
C GLU A 97 -1.52 24.06 0.69
N GLU A 98 -0.47 23.52 1.28
CA GLU A 98 0.91 23.88 0.96
C GLU A 98 1.35 23.43 -0.44
N SER A 99 0.91 22.25 -0.89
CA SER A 99 1.38 21.65 -2.15
C SER A 99 0.58 22.04 -3.39
N ILE A 100 -0.69 22.40 -3.25
CA ILE A 100 -1.62 22.57 -4.39
C ILE A 100 -2.15 24.00 -4.52
N LEU A 101 -2.34 24.72 -3.39
CA LEU A 101 -2.89 26.06 -3.46
C LEU A 101 -1.87 27.07 -3.99
N MET A 102 -2.35 27.97 -4.81
CA MET A 102 -1.54 29.08 -5.31
C MET A 102 -1.28 30.09 -4.21
N SER A 103 -0.01 30.42 -3.99
CA SER A 103 0.38 31.49 -3.06
C SER A 103 0.02 32.88 -3.61
N MET A 104 -0.44 33.77 -2.73
CA MET A 104 -0.74 35.19 -3.08
C MET A 104 0.55 35.94 -3.36
N LYS A 105 0.59 36.76 -4.43
CA LYS A 105 1.80 37.47 -4.90
C LYS A 105 1.69 38.99 -4.85
N GLN A 106 0.53 39.53 -4.48
CA GLN A 106 0.23 40.97 -4.44
C GLN A 106 0.49 41.69 -5.78
N ASP A 107 0.21 41.04 -6.90
CA ASP A 107 0.44 41.51 -8.26
C ASP A 107 -0.86 41.93 -8.99
N GLY A 108 -1.96 42.12 -8.24
CA GLY A 108 -3.28 42.48 -8.80
C GLY A 108 -4.09 41.29 -9.34
N LEU A 109 -3.54 40.03 -9.30
CA LEU A 109 -4.21 38.83 -9.74
C LEU A 109 -4.65 37.91 -8.58
N ASP A 110 -4.55 38.39 -7.36
CA ASP A 110 -4.82 37.60 -6.17
C ASP A 110 -6.31 37.20 -6.02
N GLU A 111 -7.22 37.99 -6.56
CA GLU A 111 -8.64 37.68 -6.60
C GLU A 111 -8.90 36.41 -7.42
N TYR A 112 -8.28 36.30 -8.60
CA TYR A 112 -8.39 35.08 -9.43
C TYR A 112 -7.71 33.86 -8.78
N ARG A 113 -6.57 34.06 -8.11
CA ARG A 113 -5.91 32.98 -7.36
C ARG A 113 -6.79 32.49 -6.22
N LYS A 114 -7.44 33.39 -5.52
CA LYS A 114 -8.37 33.04 -4.44
C LYS A 114 -9.55 32.22 -4.97
N GLU A 115 -10.20 32.68 -6.02
CA GLU A 115 -11.33 31.94 -6.63
C GLU A 115 -10.91 30.53 -7.09
N TYR A 116 -9.73 30.42 -7.70
CA TYR A 116 -9.19 29.14 -8.11
C TYR A 116 -8.89 28.24 -6.91
N ASN A 117 -8.29 28.77 -5.86
CA ASN A 117 -8.03 28.05 -4.63
C ASN A 117 -9.31 27.57 -3.94
N ASP A 118 -10.34 28.43 -3.89
CA ASP A 118 -11.64 28.08 -3.33
C ASP A 118 -12.30 26.92 -4.13
N MET A 119 -12.20 26.95 -5.47
CA MET A 119 -12.66 25.84 -6.32
C MET A 119 -11.91 24.53 -6.05
N LEU A 120 -10.58 24.58 -5.83
CA LEU A 120 -9.77 23.41 -5.50
C LEU A 120 -10.14 22.85 -4.13
N LEU A 121 -10.35 23.69 -3.14
CA LEU A 121 -10.77 23.31 -1.79
C LEU A 121 -12.15 22.64 -1.79
N ASP A 122 -13.11 23.19 -2.55
CA ASP A 122 -14.44 22.60 -2.71
C ASP A 122 -14.37 21.21 -3.34
N LYS A 123 -13.56 21.04 -4.39
CA LYS A 123 -13.35 19.73 -5.02
C LYS A 123 -12.70 18.73 -4.09
N ALA A 124 -11.67 19.15 -3.35
CA ALA A 124 -10.99 18.28 -2.39
C ALA A 124 -11.92 17.84 -1.25
N THR A 125 -12.78 18.76 -0.77
CA THR A 125 -13.76 18.46 0.27
C THR A 125 -14.90 17.58 -0.24
N GLY A 126 -15.37 17.82 -1.46
CA GLY A 126 -16.43 17.05 -2.10
C GLY A 126 -16.03 15.60 -2.45
N ALA A 127 -14.74 15.32 -2.63
CA ALA A 127 -14.20 13.98 -2.85
C ALA A 127 -13.97 13.17 -1.55
N ASN A 128 -14.64 13.53 -0.44
CA ASN A 128 -14.50 12.94 0.90
C ASN A 128 -13.10 13.08 1.52
N GLY A 129 -12.18 13.84 0.92
CA GLY A 129 -10.84 14.07 1.45
C GLY A 129 -10.07 12.79 1.78
N ILE A 130 -10.26 11.72 0.97
CA ILE A 130 -9.58 10.44 1.15
C ILE A 130 -8.53 10.30 0.07
N THR A 131 -7.29 10.03 0.49
CA THR A 131 -6.21 9.60 -0.40
C THR A 131 -5.93 8.12 -0.21
N GLN A 132 -5.41 7.48 -1.27
CA GLN A 132 -5.12 6.06 -1.29
C GLN A 132 -3.64 5.82 -1.53
N GLU A 133 -3.04 5.04 -0.66
CA GLU A 133 -1.72 4.47 -0.91
C GLU A 133 -1.85 2.98 -1.21
N LYS A 134 -1.14 2.55 -2.24
CA LYS A 134 -1.21 1.18 -2.74
C LYS A 134 0.15 0.52 -2.67
N TYR A 135 0.18 -0.66 -2.10
CA TYR A 135 1.39 -1.45 -1.90
C TYR A 135 1.18 -2.88 -2.39
N ILE A 136 2.20 -3.41 -3.05
CA ILE A 136 2.35 -4.83 -3.32
C ILE A 136 3.47 -5.37 -2.44
N THR A 137 3.19 -6.43 -1.71
CA THR A 137 4.14 -7.12 -0.85
C THR A 137 4.33 -8.53 -1.35
N ILE A 138 5.58 -8.94 -1.51
CA ILE A 138 5.99 -10.26 -1.98
C ILE A 138 6.86 -10.90 -0.93
#